data_a0578f78d5d82ed42d5a3a61fa90c3c4
#
_entry.id   a0578f78d5d82ed42d5a3a61fa90c3c4
#
_cell.length_a   1.000
_cell.length_b   1.000
_cell.length_c   1.000
_cell.angle_alpha   90.00
_cell.angle_beta   90.00
_cell.angle_gamma   90.00
#
_symmetry.space_group_name_H-M   'P 1'
#
loop_
_entity.id
_entity.type
_entity.pdbx_description
1 polymer ?
#
loop_
_entity_poly.entity_id
_entity_poly.type
_entity_poly.pdbx_seq_one_letter_code
_entity_poly.pdbx_strand_id
1 'polypeptide(L)'
;MGMVWVARLANDEQAARILSNPDLAYDFINPEDYVDHDEIVDLDKEWHATHHLLTGSADACDSPLSLIVGDFEGVGEDNGYGPAWFIPPAALQSFSVALSDLDRTELGKRFNPDAMVEEQVYIGDAIREEGQEGLGYLLERVAALRSFAARAAAKGSGAFAVIT
;
A
#
# COMPACT_ATOMS: atom_id res chain seq x y z
N MET A 1 -18.44 1.97 8.09
CA MET A 1 -17.44 1.33 7.22
C MET A 1 -16.24 2.25 7.10
N GLY A 2 -15.06 1.70 6.96
CA GLY A 2 -13.84 2.47 6.84
C GLY A 2 -13.19 2.31 5.48
N MET A 3 -12.25 3.19 5.15
CA MET A 3 -11.42 3.06 3.96
C MET A 3 -10.36 1.98 4.17
N VAL A 4 -10.31 1.02 3.28
CA VAL A 4 -9.37 -0.12 3.31
C VAL A 4 -8.53 -0.11 2.03
N TRP A 5 -7.22 -0.26 2.16
CA TRP A 5 -6.31 -0.33 1.02
C TRP A 5 -5.91 -1.79 0.75
N VAL A 6 -6.13 -2.22 -0.47
CA VAL A 6 -5.82 -3.58 -0.94
C VAL A 6 -5.05 -3.50 -2.25
N ALA A 7 -4.07 -4.39 -2.42
CA ALA A 7 -3.35 -4.55 -3.69
C ALA A 7 -3.16 -6.02 -4.04
N ARG A 8 -3.09 -6.29 -5.34
CA ARG A 8 -2.83 -7.61 -5.90
C ARG A 8 -1.73 -7.56 -6.95
N LEU A 9 -0.80 -8.52 -6.88
CA LEU A 9 0.24 -8.71 -7.89
C LEU A 9 -0.38 -9.04 -9.25
N ALA A 10 0.18 -8.45 -10.30
CA ALA A 10 -0.20 -8.72 -11.67
C ALA A 10 1.05 -9.03 -12.51
N ASN A 11 1.05 -10.18 -13.19
CA ASN A 11 2.07 -10.48 -14.18
C ASN A 11 1.87 -9.60 -15.44
N ASP A 12 2.80 -9.64 -16.37
CA ASP A 12 2.77 -8.81 -17.58
C ASP A 12 1.51 -9.01 -18.41
N GLU A 13 1.03 -10.25 -18.52
CA GLU A 13 -0.18 -10.59 -19.27
C GLU A 13 -1.44 -10.02 -18.58
N GLN A 14 -1.55 -10.21 -17.29
CA GLN A 14 -2.66 -9.66 -16.49
C GLN A 14 -2.66 -8.14 -16.53
N ALA A 15 -1.50 -7.51 -16.35
CA ALA A 15 -1.35 -6.06 -16.40
C ALA A 15 -1.77 -5.51 -17.77
N ALA A 16 -1.29 -6.09 -18.86
CA ALA A 16 -1.65 -5.68 -20.23
C ALA A 16 -3.16 -5.80 -20.48
N ARG A 17 -3.78 -6.89 -20.02
CA ARG A 17 -5.23 -7.12 -20.16
C ARG A 17 -6.04 -6.08 -19.40
N ILE A 18 -5.67 -5.78 -18.16
CA ILE A 18 -6.40 -4.81 -17.31
C ILE A 18 -6.20 -3.39 -17.83
N LEU A 19 -4.97 -3.01 -18.21
CA LEU A 19 -4.71 -1.69 -18.79
C LEU A 19 -5.44 -1.46 -20.13
N SER A 20 -5.68 -2.53 -20.89
CA SER A 20 -6.48 -2.49 -22.12
C SER A 20 -7.99 -2.47 -21.84
N ASN A 21 -8.42 -2.98 -20.70
CA ASN A 21 -9.82 -3.00 -20.26
C ASN A 21 -9.89 -2.63 -18.78
N PRO A 22 -9.82 -1.32 -18.45
CA PRO A 22 -9.71 -0.83 -17.08
C PRO A 22 -10.85 -1.23 -16.14
N ASP A 23 -12.02 -1.54 -16.65
CA ASP A 23 -13.18 -1.99 -15.86
C ASP A 23 -12.91 -3.32 -15.13
N LEU A 24 -11.91 -4.07 -15.54
CA LEU A 24 -11.51 -5.32 -14.88
C LEU A 24 -10.69 -5.11 -13.61
N ALA A 25 -10.17 -3.90 -13.37
CA ALA A 25 -9.21 -3.66 -12.28
C ALA A 25 -9.80 -3.96 -10.91
N TYR A 26 -10.99 -3.47 -10.62
CA TYR A 26 -11.63 -3.65 -9.31
C TYR A 26 -11.87 -5.12 -8.99
N ASP A 27 -12.48 -5.87 -9.90
CA ASP A 27 -12.76 -7.30 -9.71
C ASP A 27 -11.48 -8.14 -9.65
N PHE A 28 -10.44 -7.72 -10.35
CA PHE A 28 -9.12 -8.36 -10.25
C PHE A 28 -8.52 -8.23 -8.85
N ILE A 29 -8.62 -7.06 -8.23
CA ILE A 29 -8.09 -6.80 -6.89
C ILE A 29 -8.95 -7.49 -5.82
N ASN A 30 -10.27 -7.53 -6.02
CA ASN A 30 -11.25 -8.10 -5.10
C ASN A 30 -12.00 -9.28 -5.75
N PRO A 31 -11.33 -10.39 -6.04
CA PRO A 31 -11.95 -11.50 -6.74
C PRO A 31 -13.00 -12.20 -5.85
N GLU A 32 -14.08 -12.68 -6.46
CA GLU A 32 -15.06 -13.53 -5.78
C GLU A 32 -14.51 -14.93 -5.50
N ASP A 33 -13.62 -15.41 -6.38
CA ASP A 33 -12.97 -16.71 -6.26
C ASP A 33 -11.72 -16.65 -5.39
N TYR A 34 -11.33 -17.82 -4.85
CA TYR A 34 -10.10 -17.93 -4.07
C TYR A 34 -8.87 -17.54 -4.89
N VAL A 35 -8.05 -16.69 -4.29
CA VAL A 35 -6.73 -16.30 -4.80
C VAL A 35 -5.70 -16.60 -3.72
N ASP A 36 -4.50 -16.98 -4.12
CA ASP A 36 -3.39 -17.20 -3.20
C ASP A 36 -3.16 -15.93 -2.35
N HIS A 37 -3.18 -16.08 -1.03
CA HIS A 37 -2.92 -14.98 -0.10
C HIS A 37 -1.58 -14.29 -0.37
N ASP A 38 -0.64 -15.01 -0.94
CA ASP A 38 0.67 -14.48 -1.30
C ASP A 38 0.64 -13.45 -2.44
N GLU A 39 -0.42 -13.39 -3.22
CA GLU A 39 -0.59 -12.43 -4.31
C GLU A 39 -1.31 -11.15 -3.88
N ILE A 40 -1.92 -11.15 -2.70
CA ILE A 40 -2.71 -10.02 -2.18
C ILE A 40 -2.08 -9.50 -0.90
N VAL A 41 -2.07 -8.17 -0.76
CA VAL A 41 -1.80 -7.50 0.50
C VAL A 41 -2.97 -6.61 0.86
N ASP A 42 -3.42 -6.73 2.10
CA ASP A 42 -4.49 -5.93 2.69
C ASP A 42 -3.92 -5.17 3.88
N LEU A 43 -3.94 -3.85 3.81
CA LEU A 43 -3.46 -2.98 4.89
C LEU A 43 -4.59 -2.53 5.82
N ASP A 44 -5.81 -2.99 5.57
CA ASP A 44 -6.98 -2.60 6.32
C ASP A 44 -7.06 -1.06 6.45
N LYS A 45 -7.47 -0.55 7.59
CA LYS A 45 -7.61 0.88 7.87
C LYS A 45 -6.29 1.59 8.20
N GLU A 46 -5.24 0.83 8.50
CA GLU A 46 -3.94 1.36 8.88
C GLU A 46 -3.08 1.83 7.70
N TRP A 47 -3.58 1.74 6.48
CA TRP A 47 -2.82 2.05 5.26
C TRP A 47 -2.20 3.46 5.27
N HIS A 48 -2.96 4.48 5.67
CA HIS A 48 -2.51 5.87 5.64
C HIS A 48 -1.48 6.15 6.74
N ALA A 49 -1.70 5.61 7.94
CA ALA A 49 -0.74 5.69 9.03
C ALA A 49 0.55 4.90 8.72
N THR A 50 0.45 3.76 8.02
CA THR A 50 1.61 3.00 7.54
C THR A 50 2.39 3.80 6.51
N HIS A 51 1.72 4.46 5.57
CA HIS A 51 2.37 5.38 4.63
C HIS A 51 3.14 6.49 5.35
N HIS A 52 2.51 7.14 6.32
CA HIS A 52 3.15 8.19 7.12
C HIS A 52 4.36 7.68 7.90
N LEU A 53 4.27 6.49 8.48
CA LEU A 53 5.41 5.85 9.16
C LEU A 53 6.61 5.67 8.21
N LEU A 54 6.35 5.27 6.97
CA LEU A 54 7.39 5.03 5.96
C LEU A 54 7.98 6.32 5.38
N THR A 55 7.16 7.34 5.16
CA THR A 55 7.55 8.52 4.38
C THR A 55 7.70 9.79 5.21
N GLY A 56 7.04 9.87 6.37
CA GLY A 56 6.95 11.09 7.17
C GLY A 56 5.95 12.11 6.60
N SER A 57 5.08 11.71 5.68
CA SER A 57 4.08 12.56 5.03
C SER A 57 2.73 11.86 4.93
N ALA A 58 1.65 12.63 5.01
CA ALA A 58 0.30 12.14 4.69
C ALA A 58 0.08 12.00 3.19
N ASP A 59 0.76 12.80 2.40
CA ASP A 59 0.62 12.88 0.93
C ASP A 59 1.68 12.05 0.20
N ALA A 60 1.43 11.84 -1.09
CA ALA A 60 2.44 11.30 -2.00
C ALA A 60 3.69 12.19 -2.00
N CYS A 61 4.85 11.58 -1.98
CA CYS A 61 6.12 12.29 -1.95
C CYS A 61 7.14 11.65 -2.90
N ASP A 62 8.22 12.38 -3.18
CA ASP A 62 9.33 11.91 -4.00
C ASP A 62 10.25 10.99 -3.19
N SER A 63 9.75 9.80 -2.89
CA SER A 63 10.47 8.75 -2.16
C SER A 63 10.06 7.39 -2.73
N PRO A 64 11.00 6.43 -2.86
CA PRO A 64 10.67 5.07 -3.25
C PRO A 64 9.76 4.37 -2.22
N LEU A 65 9.65 4.89 -1.00
CA LEU A 65 8.75 4.39 0.04
C LEU A 65 7.31 4.88 -0.12
N SER A 66 7.04 5.82 -1.03
CA SER A 66 5.71 6.36 -1.34
C SER A 66 4.93 5.42 -2.27
N LEU A 67 4.64 4.20 -1.78
CA LEU A 67 3.95 3.16 -2.54
C LEU A 67 2.44 3.17 -2.29
N ILE A 68 2.04 3.29 -1.03
CA ILE A 68 0.63 3.22 -0.61
C ILE A 68 -0.14 4.45 -1.11
N VAL A 69 0.43 5.62 -0.88
CA VAL A 69 -0.04 6.89 -1.43
C VAL A 69 1.07 7.38 -2.38
N GLY A 70 0.91 7.07 -3.65
CA GLY A 70 1.88 7.40 -4.69
C GLY A 70 1.23 8.13 -5.85
N ASP A 71 2.05 8.70 -6.72
CA ASP A 71 1.60 9.34 -7.96
C ASP A 71 1.58 8.29 -9.08
N PHE A 72 0.55 7.44 -9.05
CA PHE A 72 0.37 6.36 -10.01
C PHE A 72 -0.82 6.63 -10.92
N GLU A 73 -0.78 6.06 -12.13
CA GLU A 73 -1.85 6.16 -13.10
C GLU A 73 -3.14 5.49 -12.61
N GLY A 74 -4.24 6.23 -12.60
CA GLY A 74 -5.56 5.71 -12.28
C GLY A 74 -6.06 4.77 -13.37
N VAL A 75 -6.75 3.70 -12.95
CA VAL A 75 -7.25 2.63 -13.82
C VAL A 75 -8.71 2.34 -13.51
N GLY A 76 -9.59 2.57 -14.47
CA GLY A 76 -11.03 2.36 -14.32
C GLY A 76 -11.75 3.56 -13.72
N GLU A 77 -13.01 3.34 -13.38
CA GLU A 77 -13.86 4.37 -12.81
C GLU A 77 -13.65 4.53 -11.31
N ASP A 78 -14.08 5.68 -10.79
CA ASP A 78 -14.13 5.96 -9.36
C ASP A 78 -15.17 5.05 -8.69
N ASN A 79 -14.74 4.30 -7.67
CA ASN A 79 -15.59 3.38 -6.91
C ASN A 79 -16.13 3.97 -5.59
N GLY A 80 -15.96 5.28 -5.39
CA GLY A 80 -16.36 6.00 -4.19
C GLY A 80 -15.20 6.59 -3.39
N TYR A 81 -14.00 6.06 -3.56
CA TYR A 81 -12.76 6.55 -2.94
C TYR A 81 -11.64 6.76 -3.97
N GLY A 82 -12.00 7.01 -5.21
CA GLY A 82 -11.10 7.11 -6.34
C GLY A 82 -11.02 5.81 -7.17
N PRO A 83 -10.41 5.87 -8.35
CA PRO A 83 -10.19 4.69 -9.17
C PRO A 83 -9.12 3.78 -8.56
N ALA A 84 -9.04 2.54 -9.03
CA ALA A 84 -7.86 1.72 -8.84
C ALA A 84 -6.64 2.38 -9.52
N TRP A 85 -5.45 1.94 -9.21
CA TRP A 85 -4.24 2.42 -9.87
C TRP A 85 -3.25 1.29 -10.11
N PHE A 86 -2.40 1.49 -11.10
CA PHE A 86 -1.36 0.55 -11.46
C PHE A 86 -0.02 0.95 -10.82
N ILE A 87 0.58 0.02 -10.09
CA ILE A 87 1.92 0.15 -9.53
C ILE A 87 2.86 -0.63 -10.45
N PRO A 88 3.74 0.05 -11.21
CA PRO A 88 4.62 -0.64 -12.14
C PRO A 88 5.67 -1.49 -11.42
N PRO A 89 6.22 -2.53 -12.08
CA PRO A 89 7.24 -3.39 -11.49
C PRO A 89 8.45 -2.63 -10.94
N ALA A 90 8.89 -1.58 -11.63
CA ALA A 90 10.02 -0.76 -11.19
C ALA A 90 9.77 -0.06 -9.86
N ALA A 91 8.55 0.40 -9.60
CA ALA A 91 8.18 1.05 -8.35
C ALA A 91 8.20 0.04 -7.18
N LEU A 92 7.67 -1.16 -7.38
CA LEU A 92 7.72 -2.24 -6.38
C LEU A 92 9.14 -2.68 -6.08
N GLN A 93 9.99 -2.78 -7.09
CA GLN A 93 11.41 -3.10 -6.92
C GLN A 93 12.14 -2.03 -6.12
N SER A 94 11.95 -0.76 -6.46
CA SER A 94 12.56 0.37 -5.75
C SER A 94 12.08 0.46 -4.30
N PHE A 95 10.80 0.21 -4.07
CA PHE A 95 10.22 0.13 -2.73
C PHE A 95 10.84 -1.00 -1.92
N SER A 96 10.96 -2.20 -2.50
CA SER A 96 11.55 -3.36 -1.85
C SER A 96 13.01 -3.10 -1.42
N VAL A 97 13.80 -2.48 -2.30
CA VAL A 97 15.20 -2.09 -2.00
C VAL A 97 15.25 -1.07 -0.88
N ALA A 98 14.46 0.00 -0.96
CA ALA A 98 14.44 1.05 0.06
C ALA A 98 13.97 0.53 1.43
N LEU A 99 12.98 -0.37 1.44
CA LEU A 99 12.46 -0.96 2.67
C LEU A 99 13.45 -1.93 3.32
N SER A 100 14.35 -2.56 2.54
CA SER A 100 15.37 -3.48 3.06
C SER A 100 16.37 -2.79 3.99
N ASP A 101 16.57 -1.48 3.85
CA ASP A 101 17.45 -0.67 4.69
C ASP A 101 16.81 -0.25 6.02
N LEU A 102 15.51 -0.50 6.19
CA LEU A 102 14.73 -0.11 7.37
C LEU A 102 14.38 -1.34 8.21
N ASP A 103 15.04 -1.48 9.33
CA ASP A 103 14.66 -2.47 10.32
C ASP A 103 13.55 -1.96 11.26
N ARG A 104 13.08 -2.84 12.14
CA ARG A 104 12.01 -2.52 13.10
C ARG A 104 12.39 -1.36 14.02
N THR A 105 13.66 -1.25 14.41
CA THR A 105 14.16 -0.17 15.28
C THR A 105 14.15 1.17 14.56
N GLU A 106 14.61 1.22 13.31
CA GLU A 106 14.59 2.43 12.49
C GLU A 106 13.16 2.90 12.21
N LEU A 107 12.25 1.99 11.92
CA LEU A 107 10.82 2.30 11.75
C LEU A 107 10.21 2.86 13.04
N GLY A 108 10.54 2.28 14.19
CA GLY A 108 10.07 2.78 15.47
C GLY A 108 10.49 4.23 15.78
N LYS A 109 11.67 4.63 15.34
CA LYS A 109 12.17 6.00 15.46
C LYS A 109 11.39 7.01 14.60
N ARG A 110 10.77 6.56 13.53
CA ARG A 110 9.96 7.38 12.62
C ARG A 110 8.53 7.59 13.10
N PHE A 111 8.11 6.84 14.12
CA PHE A 111 6.75 6.91 14.64
C PHE A 111 6.47 8.27 15.28
N ASN A 112 5.59 9.04 14.68
CA ASN A 112 5.19 10.37 15.12
C ASN A 112 3.68 10.54 15.05
N PRO A 113 2.92 10.00 16.03
CA PRO A 113 1.47 10.04 16.00
C PRO A 113 0.89 11.46 16.12
N ASP A 114 1.59 12.40 16.74
CA ASP A 114 1.14 13.78 16.78
C ASP A 114 1.16 14.42 15.39
N ALA A 115 2.22 14.19 14.62
CA ALA A 115 2.27 14.63 13.21
C ALA A 115 1.18 13.97 12.37
N MET A 116 0.88 12.70 12.59
CA MET A 116 -0.23 12.01 11.92
C MET A 116 -1.56 12.72 12.13
N VAL A 117 -1.82 13.19 13.35
CA VAL A 117 -3.05 13.94 13.66
C VAL A 117 -3.04 15.32 13.02
N GLU A 118 -1.91 16.05 13.10
CA GLU A 118 -1.76 17.38 12.50
C GLU A 118 -1.95 17.36 10.98
N GLU A 119 -1.45 16.32 10.32
CA GLU A 119 -1.57 16.12 8.88
C GLU A 119 -2.88 15.43 8.45
N GLN A 120 -3.78 15.18 9.38
CA GLN A 120 -5.08 14.54 9.13
C GLN A 120 -4.97 13.15 8.50
N VAL A 121 -3.96 12.38 8.91
CA VAL A 121 -3.82 10.98 8.52
C VAL A 121 -5.06 10.19 8.96
N TYR A 122 -5.62 9.40 8.05
CA TYR A 122 -6.77 8.55 8.34
C TYR A 122 -6.49 7.65 9.54
N ILE A 123 -7.40 7.63 10.52
CA ILE A 123 -7.27 7.01 11.85
C ILE A 123 -6.06 7.47 12.70
N GLY A 124 -5.44 8.59 12.37
CA GLY A 124 -4.29 9.12 13.12
C GLY A 124 -4.58 9.32 14.61
N ASP A 125 -5.79 9.79 14.96
CA ASP A 125 -6.22 9.93 16.35
C ASP A 125 -6.25 8.59 17.08
N ALA A 126 -6.78 7.54 16.48
CA ALA A 126 -6.82 6.21 17.07
C ALA A 126 -5.41 5.65 17.27
N ILE A 127 -4.53 5.80 16.28
CA ILE A 127 -3.12 5.39 16.38
C ILE A 127 -2.41 6.12 17.52
N ARG A 128 -2.66 7.40 17.68
CA ARG A 128 -2.10 8.18 18.80
C ARG A 128 -2.59 7.69 20.15
N GLU A 129 -3.89 7.41 20.29
CA GLU A 129 -4.46 6.87 21.53
C GLU A 129 -3.89 5.50 21.90
N GLU A 130 -3.67 4.64 20.93
CA GLU A 130 -3.11 3.30 21.11
C GLU A 130 -1.60 3.33 21.41
N GLY A 131 -0.89 4.38 21.01
CA GLY A 131 0.52 4.56 21.30
C GLY A 131 1.39 3.43 20.77
N GLN A 132 2.13 2.74 21.64
CA GLN A 132 3.03 1.64 21.23
C GLN A 132 2.30 0.43 20.63
N GLU A 133 1.07 0.17 21.05
CA GLU A 133 0.23 -0.87 20.43
C GLU A 133 -0.14 -0.47 19.00
N GLY A 134 -0.49 0.80 18.78
CA GLY A 134 -0.71 1.35 17.44
C GLY A 134 0.52 1.19 16.54
N LEU A 135 1.71 1.51 17.06
CA LEU A 135 2.96 1.25 16.31
C LEU A 135 3.11 -0.24 15.96
N GLY A 136 2.76 -1.13 16.88
CA GLY A 136 2.80 -2.58 16.64
C GLY A 136 1.97 -3.00 15.43
N TYR A 137 0.76 -2.47 15.28
CA TYR A 137 -0.09 -2.73 14.12
C TYR A 137 0.55 -2.22 12.82
N LEU A 138 1.11 -1.01 12.84
CA LEU A 138 1.78 -0.46 11.65
C LEU A 138 3.00 -1.30 11.24
N LEU A 139 3.77 -1.80 12.20
CA LEU A 139 4.92 -2.66 11.93
C LEU A 139 4.49 -4.01 11.32
N GLU A 140 3.35 -4.54 11.68
CA GLU A 140 2.77 -5.73 11.04
C GLU A 140 2.39 -5.44 9.58
N ARG A 141 1.80 -4.28 9.30
CA ARG A 141 1.48 -3.86 7.93
C ARG A 141 2.74 -3.67 7.08
N VAL A 142 3.79 -3.09 7.65
CA VAL A 142 5.10 -2.98 6.97
C VAL A 142 5.68 -4.36 6.66
N ALA A 143 5.59 -5.32 7.58
CA ALA A 143 6.05 -6.69 7.35
C ALA A 143 5.29 -7.36 6.20
N ALA A 144 3.97 -7.17 6.11
CA ALA A 144 3.15 -7.66 5.01
C ALA A 144 3.56 -7.02 3.66
N LEU A 145 3.79 -5.72 3.63
CA LEU A 145 4.28 -5.00 2.45
C LEU A 145 5.68 -5.45 2.04
N ARG A 146 6.56 -5.71 2.99
CA ARG A 146 7.91 -6.22 2.73
C ARG A 146 7.86 -7.55 1.99
N SER A 147 7.03 -8.49 2.45
CA SER A 147 6.83 -9.78 1.79
C SER A 147 6.21 -9.63 0.41
N PHE A 148 5.21 -8.79 0.27
CA PHE A 148 4.53 -8.50 -1.00
C PHE A 148 5.49 -7.90 -2.03
N ALA A 149 6.23 -6.87 -1.67
CA ALA A 149 7.16 -6.20 -2.56
C ALA A 149 8.34 -7.10 -2.95
N ALA A 150 8.87 -7.90 -2.01
CA ALA A 150 9.93 -8.86 -2.29
C ALA A 150 9.47 -9.92 -3.30
N ARG A 151 8.24 -10.39 -3.18
CA ARG A 151 7.63 -11.34 -4.13
C ARG A 151 7.43 -10.71 -5.50
N ALA A 152 6.93 -9.48 -5.55
CA ALA A 152 6.81 -8.72 -6.78
C ALA A 152 8.17 -8.57 -7.49
N ALA A 153 9.19 -8.18 -6.75
CA ALA A 153 10.55 -8.01 -7.28
C ALA A 153 11.11 -9.33 -7.83
N ALA A 154 10.93 -10.44 -7.10
CA ALA A 154 11.39 -11.76 -7.54
C ALA A 154 10.72 -12.24 -8.83
N LYS A 155 9.44 -11.89 -9.04
CA LYS A 155 8.66 -12.25 -10.23
C LYS A 155 8.74 -11.22 -11.36
N GLY A 156 9.30 -10.03 -11.11
CA GLY A 156 9.23 -8.91 -12.04
C GLY A 156 7.80 -8.40 -12.27
N SER A 157 6.93 -8.56 -11.26
CA SER A 157 5.51 -8.21 -11.35
C SER A 157 5.23 -6.79 -10.92
N GLY A 158 4.22 -6.16 -11.55
CA GLY A 158 3.52 -5.01 -11.03
C GLY A 158 2.39 -5.40 -10.09
N ALA A 159 1.56 -4.43 -9.74
CA ALA A 159 0.36 -4.63 -8.93
C ALA A 159 -0.73 -3.63 -9.30
N PHE A 160 -1.96 -3.96 -8.98
CA PHE A 160 -3.07 -3.00 -8.94
C PHE A 160 -3.51 -2.82 -7.51
N ALA A 161 -3.78 -1.59 -7.13
CA ALA A 161 -4.23 -1.22 -5.79
C ALA A 161 -5.51 -0.41 -5.85
N VAL A 162 -6.28 -0.43 -4.77
CA VAL A 162 -7.53 0.32 -4.64
C VAL A 162 -7.82 0.62 -3.17
N ILE A 163 -8.50 1.73 -2.90
CA ILE A 163 -9.15 2.01 -1.62
C ILE A 163 -10.63 1.69 -1.76
N THR A 164 -11.16 0.87 -0.86
CA THR A 164 -12.57 0.46 -0.86
C THR A 164 -13.25 0.80 0.46
#